data_eba0eec2c98989d15e44452c78b4fe3b
#
_entry.id   eba0eec2c98989d15e44452c78b4fe3b
#
_cell.length_a   1.000
_cell.length_b   1.000
_cell.length_c   1.000
_cell.angle_alpha   90.00
_cell.angle_beta   90.00
_cell.angle_gamma   90.00
#
_symmetry.space_group_name_H-M   'P 1'
#
loop_
_entity.id
_entity.type
_entity.pdbx_description
1 polymer ?
#
loop_
_entity_poly.entity_id
_entity_poly.type
_entity_poly.pdbx_seq_one_letter_code
_entity_poly.pdbx_strand_id
1 'polypeptide(L)'
;MNRFLLGAPALFTLLSCASAAPSSSPAAPMAPVTEAPRLSAPVEQAVAVASARPSRKQMVRGILPHTVRLVITEGGKSRRTASGVVIATERTEKGVASYVITNAHAVDVDGLKSPKMLVTQERQAEVTEYPVEVVATGQVPEMDLALLRVPGHELSAAELATDTELELGEDVVVAACPFGKSLSLSGGMLSQVEWDPESKRPKMVKTDAPIGYGASGGGIFSLETGKLLAIVEGYRTAKVGFAVADKDYSFDVPMPGETFAAPTSKVRGFLESKGFGRLLSRPSEGGVGQTAQR
;
A
#
# COMPACT_ATOMS: atom_id res chain seq x y z
N MET A 1 -40.66 34.28 36.82
CA MET A 1 -40.93 33.29 37.89
C MET A 1 -39.86 32.24 37.83
N ASN A 2 -39.03 32.24 38.88
CA ASN A 2 -37.83 31.38 39.05
C ASN A 2 -38.18 29.87 39.17
N ARG A 3 -37.35 29.02 38.60
CA ARG A 3 -37.00 27.72 39.22
C ARG A 3 -35.57 27.32 38.80
N PHE A 4 -34.64 27.48 39.72
CA PHE A 4 -33.34 26.83 39.78
C PHE A 4 -33.57 25.33 40.10
N LEU A 5 -32.88 24.45 39.39
CA LEU A 5 -32.69 23.06 39.82
C LEU A 5 -31.18 22.79 39.88
N LEU A 6 -30.73 22.63 41.13
CA LEU A 6 -29.38 22.21 41.50
C LEU A 6 -29.15 20.75 41.06
N GLY A 7 -28.11 20.50 40.30
CA GLY A 7 -27.58 19.17 40.06
C GLY A 7 -26.46 18.87 41.06
N ALA A 8 -26.57 17.70 41.71
CA ALA A 8 -25.66 17.17 42.73
C ALA A 8 -24.33 16.70 42.09
N PRO A 9 -23.21 16.77 42.81
CA PRO A 9 -21.94 16.26 42.34
C PRO A 9 -21.83 14.74 42.51
N ALA A 10 -21.43 14.01 41.46
CA ALA A 10 -21.10 12.59 41.54
C ALA A 10 -19.76 12.39 42.25
N LEU A 11 -19.83 11.67 43.38
CA LEU A 11 -18.67 11.28 44.18
C LEU A 11 -17.99 10.08 43.51
N PHE A 12 -16.77 10.28 42.98
CA PHE A 12 -15.92 9.18 42.49
C PHE A 12 -15.21 8.55 43.70
N THR A 13 -15.61 7.32 44.07
CA THR A 13 -14.88 6.49 45.01
C THR A 13 -13.73 5.77 44.32
N LEU A 14 -12.49 6.12 44.70
CA LEU A 14 -11.29 5.38 44.35
C LEU A 14 -11.21 4.08 45.13
N LEU A 15 -11.35 2.95 44.46
CA LEU A 15 -11.09 1.63 45.04
C LEU A 15 -9.55 1.42 45.01
N SER A 16 -8.96 1.42 46.21
CA SER A 16 -7.56 1.06 46.44
C SER A 16 -7.44 -0.47 46.45
N CYS A 17 -6.77 -1.06 45.48
CA CYS A 17 -6.39 -2.49 45.52
C CYS A 17 -5.14 -2.65 46.40
N ALA A 18 -5.32 -3.24 47.58
CA ALA A 18 -4.22 -3.68 48.43
C ALA A 18 -3.55 -4.92 47.83
N SER A 19 -2.24 -4.81 47.56
CA SER A 19 -1.37 -5.92 47.17
C SER A 19 -1.16 -6.86 48.36
N ALA A 20 -1.60 -8.12 48.25
CA ALA A 20 -1.23 -9.18 49.17
C ALA A 20 0.14 -9.76 48.78
N ALA A 21 1.08 -9.76 49.69
CA ALA A 21 2.38 -10.40 49.54
C ALA A 21 2.26 -11.94 49.51
N PRO A 22 3.03 -12.66 48.71
CA PRO A 22 3.01 -14.12 48.72
C PRO A 22 3.77 -14.67 49.94
N SER A 23 3.11 -15.57 50.66
CA SER A 23 3.66 -16.33 51.76
C SER A 23 4.69 -17.36 51.24
N SER A 24 5.87 -17.37 51.77
CA SER A 24 6.91 -18.36 51.51
C SER A 24 6.59 -19.69 52.19
N SER A 25 6.35 -20.73 51.39
CA SER A 25 6.31 -22.13 51.87
C SER A 25 7.74 -22.71 51.97
N PRO A 26 8.06 -23.53 52.96
CA PRO A 26 9.41 -24.10 53.10
C PRO A 26 9.64 -25.21 52.05
N ALA A 27 10.84 -25.22 51.48
CA ALA A 27 11.29 -26.19 50.50
C ALA A 27 11.43 -27.60 51.10
N ALA A 28 10.87 -28.60 50.40
CA ALA A 28 11.11 -30.00 50.69
C ALA A 28 12.53 -30.44 50.24
N PRO A 29 13.17 -31.40 50.95
CA PRO A 29 14.53 -31.83 50.60
C PRO A 29 14.59 -32.59 49.27
N MET A 30 15.51 -32.19 48.41
CA MET A 30 15.83 -32.85 47.13
C MET A 30 16.45 -34.23 47.36
N ALA A 31 15.91 -35.24 46.68
CA ALA A 31 16.53 -36.56 46.52
C ALA A 31 17.72 -36.51 45.56
N PRO A 32 18.73 -37.38 45.69
CA PRO A 32 19.90 -37.34 44.85
C PRO A 32 19.57 -37.76 43.42
N VAL A 33 20.00 -36.92 42.47
CA VAL A 33 19.89 -37.16 41.04
C VAL A 33 20.91 -38.20 40.62
N THR A 34 20.46 -39.38 40.20
CA THR A 34 21.28 -40.42 39.58
C THR A 34 21.71 -39.97 38.19
N GLU A 35 22.97 -39.84 37.96
CA GLU A 35 23.60 -39.45 36.70
C GLU A 35 23.34 -40.52 35.63
N ALA A 36 22.57 -40.20 34.59
CA ALA A 36 22.34 -41.04 33.44
C ALA A 36 23.54 -41.02 32.49
N PRO A 37 23.85 -42.13 31.78
CA PRO A 37 25.05 -42.21 30.95
C PRO A 37 24.94 -41.28 29.73
N ARG A 38 25.99 -40.49 29.50
CA ARG A 38 26.18 -39.65 28.32
C ARG A 38 26.36 -40.50 27.07
N LEU A 39 25.36 -40.59 26.25
CA LEU A 39 25.51 -41.04 24.87
C LEU A 39 26.04 -39.84 24.05
N SER A 40 27.33 -39.81 23.85
CA SER A 40 28.02 -38.94 22.91
C SER A 40 27.88 -39.53 21.49
N ALA A 41 26.90 -39.08 20.73
CA ALA A 41 26.94 -39.16 19.27
C ALA A 41 27.08 -37.76 18.72
N PRO A 42 27.97 -37.49 17.77
CA PRO A 42 28.01 -36.20 17.12
C PRO A 42 26.77 -36.10 16.23
N VAL A 43 25.79 -35.33 16.69
CA VAL A 43 24.71 -34.85 15.79
C VAL A 43 25.37 -33.77 14.94
N GLU A 44 25.82 -34.15 13.77
CA GLU A 44 26.12 -33.24 12.69
C GLU A 44 24.80 -32.53 12.36
N GLN A 45 24.54 -31.42 13.04
CA GLN A 45 23.45 -30.53 12.72
C GLN A 45 23.77 -29.96 11.35
N ALA A 46 23.16 -30.56 10.31
CA ALA A 46 22.94 -29.89 9.04
C ALA A 46 22.12 -28.63 9.37
N VAL A 47 22.80 -27.54 9.62
CA VAL A 47 22.21 -26.21 9.68
C VAL A 47 21.72 -25.95 8.25
N ALA A 48 20.47 -26.35 7.98
CA ALA A 48 19.75 -25.81 6.85
C ALA A 48 19.81 -24.30 7.01
N VAL A 49 20.59 -23.65 6.15
CA VAL A 49 20.61 -22.21 6.03
C VAL A 49 19.23 -21.85 5.48
N ALA A 50 18.25 -21.76 6.38
CA ALA A 50 16.98 -21.12 6.05
C ALA A 50 17.39 -19.72 5.62
N SER A 51 17.16 -19.40 4.36
CA SER A 51 17.41 -18.07 3.83
C SER A 51 16.65 -17.09 4.72
N ALA A 52 17.40 -16.30 5.49
CA ALA A 52 16.82 -15.39 6.46
C ALA A 52 15.83 -14.50 5.73
N ARG A 53 14.58 -14.42 6.22
CA ARG A 53 13.56 -13.52 5.65
C ARG A 53 14.19 -12.13 5.52
N PRO A 54 13.97 -11.42 4.39
CA PRO A 54 14.52 -10.09 4.24
C PRO A 54 14.00 -9.18 5.35
N SER A 55 14.88 -8.35 5.91
CA SER A 55 14.47 -7.37 6.91
C SER A 55 13.47 -6.38 6.31
N ARG A 56 12.60 -5.78 7.16
CA ARG A 56 11.68 -4.71 6.75
C ARG A 56 12.37 -3.62 5.91
N LYS A 57 13.59 -3.24 6.29
CA LYS A 57 14.39 -2.24 5.56
C LYS A 57 14.79 -2.71 4.15
N GLN A 58 15.11 -3.99 3.99
CA GLN A 58 15.43 -4.58 2.67
C GLN A 58 14.17 -4.67 1.82
N MET A 59 13.06 -5.09 2.39
CA MET A 59 11.77 -5.16 1.70
C MET A 59 11.34 -3.77 1.18
N VAL A 60 11.36 -2.76 2.04
CA VAL A 60 11.06 -1.37 1.66
C VAL A 60 11.96 -0.88 0.53
N ARG A 61 13.27 -1.16 0.58
CA ARG A 61 14.19 -0.77 -0.50
C ARG A 61 13.83 -1.39 -1.84
N GLY A 62 13.30 -2.60 -1.85
CA GLY A 62 12.79 -3.27 -3.06
C GLY A 62 11.55 -2.60 -3.63
N ILE A 63 10.67 -2.08 -2.77
CA ILE A 63 9.39 -1.46 -3.14
C ILE A 63 9.57 -0.05 -3.72
N LEU A 64 10.50 0.75 -3.17
CA LEU A 64 10.68 2.17 -3.55
C LEU A 64 10.77 2.42 -5.06
N PRO A 65 11.50 1.62 -5.87
CA PRO A 65 11.64 1.88 -7.30
C PRO A 65 10.35 1.72 -8.11
N HIS A 66 9.32 1.11 -7.55
CA HIS A 66 8.06 0.85 -8.25
C HIS A 66 7.10 2.04 -8.20
N THR A 67 7.32 2.99 -7.28
CA THR A 67 6.42 4.13 -7.09
C THR A 67 6.94 5.36 -7.81
N VAL A 68 6.02 6.05 -8.49
CA VAL A 68 6.28 7.30 -9.19
C VAL A 68 5.30 8.38 -8.71
N ARG A 69 5.71 9.64 -8.81
CA ARG A 69 4.83 10.79 -8.64
C ARG A 69 4.28 11.20 -10.00
N LEU A 70 2.96 11.34 -10.10
CA LEU A 70 2.29 11.91 -11.26
C LEU A 70 2.17 13.43 -11.07
N VAL A 71 2.53 14.19 -12.11
CA VAL A 71 2.44 15.65 -12.11
C VAL A 71 1.75 16.09 -13.40
N ILE A 72 0.69 16.89 -13.25
CA ILE A 72 0.04 17.56 -14.38
C ILE A 72 0.34 19.04 -14.26
N THR A 73 0.93 19.58 -15.32
CA THR A 73 1.34 20.99 -15.39
C THR A 73 0.61 21.71 -16.50
N GLU A 74 0.45 23.03 -16.34
CA GLU A 74 -0.02 23.93 -17.38
C GLU A 74 0.68 25.29 -17.23
N GLY A 75 1.24 25.80 -18.34
CA GLY A 75 1.99 27.04 -18.31
C GLY A 75 3.18 27.01 -17.34
N GLY A 76 3.81 25.86 -17.15
CA GLY A 76 4.95 25.66 -16.24
C GLY A 76 4.57 25.56 -14.76
N LYS A 77 3.28 25.62 -14.41
CA LYS A 77 2.81 25.48 -13.02
C LYS A 77 2.18 24.10 -12.79
N SER A 78 2.49 23.46 -11.67
CA SER A 78 1.80 22.24 -11.23
C SER A 78 0.34 22.56 -10.93
N ARG A 79 -0.56 21.80 -11.54
CA ARG A 79 -2.01 21.91 -11.39
C ARG A 79 -2.60 20.80 -10.54
N ARG A 80 -2.12 19.57 -10.78
CA ARG A 80 -2.55 18.38 -10.05
C ARG A 80 -1.34 17.50 -9.79
N THR A 81 -1.36 16.77 -8.70
CA THR A 81 -0.35 15.78 -8.35
C THR A 81 -1.03 14.56 -7.77
N ALA A 82 -0.47 13.39 -8.08
CA ALA A 82 -0.92 12.11 -7.59
C ALA A 82 0.27 11.14 -7.51
N SER A 83 -0.01 9.90 -7.25
CA SER A 83 0.95 8.80 -7.23
C SER A 83 0.65 7.80 -8.34
N GLY A 84 1.59 6.93 -8.64
CA GLY A 84 1.42 5.80 -9.55
C GLY A 84 2.36 4.67 -9.20
N VAL A 85 2.04 3.47 -9.69
CA VAL A 85 2.90 2.30 -9.55
C VAL A 85 3.24 1.74 -10.91
N VAL A 86 4.52 1.51 -11.17
CA VAL A 86 4.99 0.81 -12.37
C VAL A 86 4.59 -0.65 -12.23
N ILE A 87 3.80 -1.19 -13.17
CA ILE A 87 3.28 -2.56 -13.10
C ILE A 87 3.83 -3.47 -14.20
N ALA A 88 4.39 -2.90 -15.26
CA ALA A 88 4.99 -3.66 -16.34
C ALA A 88 6.03 -2.84 -17.09
N THR A 89 6.96 -3.53 -17.73
CA THR A 89 7.86 -2.98 -18.76
C THR A 89 7.84 -3.92 -19.94
N GLU A 90 7.62 -3.39 -21.13
CA GLU A 90 7.51 -4.13 -22.37
C GLU A 90 8.63 -3.69 -23.33
N ARG A 91 9.33 -4.67 -23.88
CA ARG A 91 10.33 -4.45 -24.95
C ARG A 91 9.77 -5.01 -26.26
N THR A 92 9.71 -4.17 -27.25
CA THR A 92 9.24 -4.54 -28.60
C THR A 92 10.27 -4.07 -29.64
N GLU A 93 10.08 -4.45 -30.88
CA GLU A 93 10.88 -3.92 -32.00
C GLU A 93 10.81 -2.38 -32.12
N LYS A 94 9.73 -1.78 -31.61
CA LYS A 94 9.53 -0.31 -31.60
C LYS A 94 10.20 0.38 -30.40
N GLY A 95 10.90 -0.36 -29.55
CA GLY A 95 11.58 0.13 -28.36
C GLY A 95 11.00 -0.38 -27.06
N VAL A 96 11.45 0.23 -25.96
CA VAL A 96 11.02 -0.09 -24.60
C VAL A 96 9.93 0.89 -24.14
N ALA A 97 9.00 0.41 -23.34
CA ALA A 97 8.04 1.26 -22.64
C ALA A 97 7.68 0.65 -21.28
N SER A 98 7.55 1.49 -20.27
CA SER A 98 6.99 1.09 -18.98
C SER A 98 5.54 1.53 -18.85
N TYR A 99 4.79 0.83 -18.03
CA TYR A 99 3.38 1.08 -17.79
C TYR A 99 3.14 1.35 -16.31
N VAL A 100 2.46 2.45 -16.04
CA VAL A 100 2.13 2.92 -14.70
C VAL A 100 0.64 2.86 -14.50
N ILE A 101 0.20 2.21 -13.44
CA ILE A 101 -1.19 2.27 -12.98
C ILE A 101 -1.36 3.42 -11.99
N THR A 102 -2.46 4.16 -12.11
CA THR A 102 -2.87 5.24 -11.22
C THR A 102 -4.41 5.29 -11.19
N ASN A 103 -5.01 6.31 -10.58
CA ASN A 103 -6.46 6.49 -10.61
C ASN A 103 -6.93 7.28 -11.85
N ALA A 104 -8.17 7.01 -12.28
CA ALA A 104 -8.79 7.74 -13.39
C ALA A 104 -9.01 9.22 -13.03
N HIS A 105 -9.48 9.51 -11.80
CA HIS A 105 -9.61 10.89 -11.31
C HIS A 105 -8.29 11.65 -11.25
N ALA A 106 -7.16 10.95 -11.11
CA ALA A 106 -5.83 11.56 -11.02
C ALA A 106 -5.31 12.06 -12.38
N VAL A 107 -5.81 11.49 -13.48
CA VAL A 107 -5.43 11.88 -14.87
C VAL A 107 -6.45 12.80 -15.53
N ASP A 108 -7.52 13.15 -14.81
CA ASP A 108 -8.52 14.09 -15.31
C ASP A 108 -7.87 15.46 -15.54
N VAL A 109 -8.02 15.95 -16.77
CA VAL A 109 -7.49 17.26 -17.24
C VAL A 109 -8.59 18.26 -17.55
N ASP A 110 -9.82 17.98 -17.18
CA ASP A 110 -10.94 18.88 -17.41
C ASP A 110 -10.69 20.27 -16.83
N GLY A 111 -10.99 21.30 -17.62
CA GLY A 111 -10.72 22.69 -17.29
C GLY A 111 -9.29 23.16 -17.60
N LEU A 112 -8.39 22.29 -18.04
CA LEU A 112 -7.04 22.66 -18.50
C LEU A 112 -7.00 22.79 -20.04
N LYS A 113 -6.32 23.82 -20.55
CA LYS A 113 -6.25 24.11 -22.01
C LYS A 113 -5.09 23.38 -22.71
N SER A 114 -3.95 23.27 -22.03
CA SER A 114 -2.72 22.69 -22.59
C SER A 114 -1.95 21.94 -21.50
N PRO A 115 -2.54 20.91 -20.89
CA PRO A 115 -1.89 20.16 -19.83
C PRO A 115 -0.72 19.34 -20.38
N LYS A 116 0.35 19.29 -19.59
CA LYS A 116 1.45 18.31 -19.77
C LYS A 116 1.43 17.36 -18.60
N MET A 117 1.54 16.09 -18.89
CA MET A 117 1.55 15.04 -17.89
C MET A 117 2.92 14.37 -17.84
N LEU A 118 3.47 14.24 -16.66
CA LEU A 118 4.78 13.66 -16.39
C LEU A 118 4.65 12.68 -15.23
N VAL A 119 5.43 11.62 -15.24
CA VAL A 119 5.76 10.89 -14.01
C VAL A 119 7.19 11.19 -13.62
N THR A 120 7.43 11.28 -12.32
CA THR A 120 8.77 11.54 -11.79
C THR A 120 9.18 10.44 -10.84
N GLN A 121 10.44 10.02 -10.92
CA GLN A 121 11.10 9.18 -9.92
C GLN A 121 12.14 10.00 -9.18
N GLU A 122 12.13 9.85 -7.86
CA GLU A 122 13.12 10.47 -7.00
C GLU A 122 14.03 9.36 -6.43
N ARG A 123 15.33 9.50 -6.67
CA ARG A 123 16.36 8.64 -6.06
C ARG A 123 17.37 9.54 -5.36
N GLN A 124 17.40 9.48 -4.04
CA GLN A 124 18.23 10.39 -3.21
C GLN A 124 17.83 11.85 -3.49
N ALA A 125 18.73 12.66 -4.02
CA ALA A 125 18.48 14.07 -4.36
C ALA A 125 18.18 14.30 -5.84
N GLU A 126 18.18 13.23 -6.65
CA GLU A 126 17.97 13.33 -8.11
C GLU A 126 16.50 13.04 -8.44
N VAL A 127 15.90 13.94 -9.22
CA VAL A 127 14.53 13.78 -9.74
C VAL A 127 14.63 13.60 -11.26
N THR A 128 14.16 12.46 -11.73
CA THR A 128 14.06 12.20 -13.17
C THR A 128 12.59 12.31 -13.60
N GLU A 129 12.37 13.06 -14.67
CA GLU A 129 11.03 13.30 -15.24
C GLU A 129 10.85 12.51 -16.53
N TYR A 130 9.71 11.87 -16.69
CA TYR A 130 9.36 11.07 -17.86
C TYR A 130 8.02 11.55 -18.41
N PRO A 131 7.96 11.97 -19.70
CA PRO A 131 6.70 12.22 -20.36
C PRO A 131 5.85 10.95 -20.42
N VAL A 132 4.54 11.10 -20.26
CA VAL A 132 3.62 9.96 -20.30
C VAL A 132 2.44 10.21 -21.21
N GLU A 133 1.87 9.10 -21.69
CA GLU A 133 0.64 9.04 -22.46
C GLU A 133 -0.41 8.29 -21.65
N VAL A 134 -1.62 8.83 -21.56
CA VAL A 134 -2.76 8.09 -21.00
C VAL A 134 -3.27 7.13 -22.07
N VAL A 135 -3.15 5.83 -21.84
CA VAL A 135 -3.52 4.80 -22.83
C VAL A 135 -4.82 4.08 -22.50
N ALA A 136 -5.28 4.15 -21.26
CA ALA A 136 -6.60 3.68 -20.85
C ALA A 136 -7.07 4.39 -19.60
N THR A 137 -8.39 4.59 -19.50
CA THR A 137 -9.07 5.09 -18.29
C THR A 137 -10.33 4.27 -18.02
N GLY A 138 -10.63 4.08 -16.76
CA GLY A 138 -11.91 3.56 -16.29
C GLY A 138 -12.92 4.69 -16.05
N GLN A 139 -14.12 4.31 -15.61
CA GLN A 139 -15.16 5.25 -15.23
C GLN A 139 -15.26 5.37 -13.72
N VAL A 140 -15.12 6.58 -13.22
CA VAL A 140 -15.31 6.89 -11.79
C VAL A 140 -16.82 6.94 -11.49
N PRO A 141 -17.30 6.34 -10.38
CA PRO A 141 -16.52 5.74 -9.29
C PRO A 141 -16.25 4.23 -9.42
N GLU A 142 -16.88 3.51 -10.34
CA GLU A 142 -16.88 2.03 -10.39
C GLU A 142 -15.50 1.46 -10.70
N MET A 143 -14.77 2.12 -11.62
CA MET A 143 -13.45 1.71 -12.06
C MET A 143 -12.50 2.92 -12.08
N ASP A 144 -12.11 3.36 -10.90
CA ASP A 144 -11.22 4.53 -10.75
C ASP A 144 -9.75 4.16 -10.97
N LEU A 145 -9.44 3.61 -12.15
CA LEU A 145 -8.10 3.23 -12.60
C LEU A 145 -7.76 3.86 -13.94
N ALA A 146 -6.50 4.21 -14.13
CA ALA A 146 -5.93 4.67 -15.40
C ALA A 146 -4.58 4.03 -15.65
N LEU A 147 -4.28 3.74 -16.91
CA LEU A 147 -3.00 3.22 -17.36
C LEU A 147 -2.26 4.28 -18.15
N LEU A 148 -1.04 4.55 -17.71
CA LEU A 148 -0.11 5.44 -18.38
C LEU A 148 0.99 4.64 -19.05
N ARG A 149 1.46 5.09 -20.22
CA ARG A 149 2.61 4.57 -20.91
C ARG A 149 3.76 5.57 -20.80
N VAL A 150 4.95 5.10 -20.45
CA VAL A 150 6.22 5.86 -20.39
C VAL A 150 7.08 5.38 -21.55
N PRO A 151 7.06 6.05 -22.70
CA PRO A 151 7.78 5.58 -23.88
C PRO A 151 9.29 5.78 -23.73
N GLY A 152 10.08 4.84 -24.25
CA GLY A 152 11.54 4.93 -24.31
C GLY A 152 12.27 4.66 -23.00
N HIS A 153 11.56 4.33 -21.91
CA HIS A 153 12.17 4.15 -20.59
C HIS A 153 11.79 2.82 -19.97
N GLU A 154 12.79 2.20 -19.33
CA GLU A 154 12.63 0.98 -18.56
C GLU A 154 12.64 1.31 -17.07
N LEU A 155 11.46 1.19 -16.43
CA LEU A 155 11.28 1.41 -15.01
C LEU A 155 11.05 0.07 -14.30
N SER A 156 11.38 0.00 -13.02
CA SER A 156 11.23 -1.21 -12.22
C SER A 156 9.75 -1.48 -11.94
N ALA A 157 9.23 -2.60 -12.45
CA ALA A 157 7.83 -2.99 -12.27
C ALA A 157 7.61 -3.78 -10.98
N ALA A 158 6.51 -3.50 -10.29
CA ALA A 158 6.05 -4.25 -9.14
C ALA A 158 5.44 -5.60 -9.57
N GLU A 159 5.61 -6.62 -8.76
CA GLU A 159 4.87 -7.86 -8.89
C GLU A 159 3.49 -7.70 -8.26
N LEU A 160 2.43 -8.09 -8.97
CA LEU A 160 1.06 -8.02 -8.48
C LEU A 160 0.74 -9.29 -7.68
N ALA A 161 0.26 -9.12 -6.46
CA ALA A 161 -0.26 -10.20 -5.64
C ALA A 161 -1.51 -10.83 -6.27
N THR A 162 -1.80 -12.08 -5.92
CA THR A 162 -3.06 -12.77 -6.25
C THR A 162 -4.11 -12.50 -5.18
N ASP A 163 -5.38 -12.85 -5.46
CA ASP A 163 -6.46 -12.67 -4.48
C ASP A 163 -6.29 -13.51 -3.21
N THR A 164 -5.56 -14.65 -3.32
CA THR A 164 -5.27 -15.54 -2.20
C THR A 164 -4.17 -15.01 -1.28
N GLU A 165 -3.46 -13.96 -1.68
CA GLU A 165 -2.44 -13.29 -0.89
C GLU A 165 -2.99 -12.07 -0.12
N LEU A 166 -4.31 -11.85 -0.16
CA LEU A 166 -4.97 -10.77 0.60
C LEU A 166 -5.46 -11.30 1.94
N GLU A 167 -4.61 -11.27 2.96
CA GLU A 167 -4.92 -11.77 4.29
C GLU A 167 -5.11 -10.61 5.28
N LEU A 168 -6.18 -10.70 6.11
CA LEU A 168 -6.43 -9.71 7.16
C LEU A 168 -5.34 -9.79 8.23
N GLY A 169 -4.85 -8.63 8.64
CA GLY A 169 -3.77 -8.52 9.62
C GLY A 169 -2.37 -8.57 9.01
N GLU A 170 -2.24 -8.73 7.68
CA GLU A 170 -0.95 -8.66 7.01
C GLU A 170 -0.33 -7.26 7.16
N ASP A 171 0.96 -7.22 7.54
CA ASP A 171 1.72 -5.98 7.60
C ASP A 171 1.92 -5.40 6.20
N VAL A 172 1.49 -4.16 6.01
CA VAL A 172 1.60 -3.47 4.73
C VAL A 172 2.34 -2.14 4.83
N VAL A 173 2.84 -1.68 3.69
CA VAL A 173 3.34 -0.33 3.52
C VAL A 173 2.64 0.33 2.33
N VAL A 174 2.14 1.54 2.54
CA VAL A 174 1.67 2.42 1.48
C VAL A 174 2.86 3.24 0.98
N ALA A 175 3.17 3.15 -0.31
CA ALA A 175 4.18 3.97 -0.97
C ALA A 175 3.47 4.96 -1.91
N ALA A 176 3.59 6.24 -1.62
CA ALA A 176 2.89 7.30 -2.35
C ALA A 176 3.62 8.65 -2.26
N CYS A 177 3.17 9.65 -3.01
CA CYS A 177 3.73 11.00 -3.05
C CYS A 177 2.69 12.04 -2.55
N PRO A 178 2.33 12.03 -1.26
CA PRO A 178 1.30 12.91 -0.73
C PRO A 178 1.69 14.39 -0.88
N PHE A 179 0.67 15.23 -1.12
CA PHE A 179 0.82 16.68 -1.33
C PHE A 179 1.76 17.07 -2.49
N GLY A 180 1.97 16.15 -3.45
CA GLY A 180 2.91 16.35 -4.55
C GLY A 180 4.36 16.52 -4.12
N LYS A 181 4.69 16.05 -2.92
CA LYS A 181 6.04 16.03 -2.36
C LYS A 181 6.78 14.74 -2.73
N SER A 182 7.95 14.56 -2.16
CA SER A 182 8.76 13.35 -2.30
C SER A 182 8.00 12.10 -1.88
N LEU A 183 8.45 10.96 -2.37
CA LEU A 183 7.96 9.65 -1.99
C LEU A 183 7.96 9.49 -0.47
N SER A 184 6.82 9.11 0.06
CA SER A 184 6.59 8.87 1.48
C SER A 184 6.06 7.45 1.71
N LEU A 185 6.41 6.88 2.85
CA LEU A 185 5.98 5.57 3.28
C LEU A 185 5.12 5.68 4.53
N SER A 186 4.02 4.96 4.54
CA SER A 186 3.13 4.84 5.69
C SER A 186 2.86 3.37 5.97
N GLY A 187 3.10 2.91 7.18
CA GLY A 187 2.90 1.51 7.58
C GLY A 187 1.56 1.30 8.26
N GLY A 188 1.02 0.11 8.09
CA GLY A 188 -0.22 -0.35 8.71
C GLY A 188 -0.44 -1.83 8.44
N MET A 189 -1.67 -2.29 8.61
CA MET A 189 -2.08 -3.65 8.27
C MET A 189 -3.24 -3.64 7.27
N LEU A 190 -3.45 -4.76 6.59
CA LEU A 190 -4.65 -5.00 5.81
C LEU A 190 -5.82 -5.20 6.78
N SER A 191 -6.68 -4.19 6.92
CA SER A 191 -7.73 -4.15 7.96
C SER A 191 -9.08 -4.65 7.49
N GLN A 192 -9.34 -4.67 6.17
CA GLN A 192 -10.58 -5.17 5.58
C GLN A 192 -10.37 -5.62 4.14
N VAL A 193 -11.04 -6.70 3.75
CA VAL A 193 -11.25 -7.10 2.36
C VAL A 193 -12.77 -7.18 2.14
N GLU A 194 -13.30 -6.35 1.24
CA GLU A 194 -14.69 -6.42 0.80
C GLU A 194 -14.76 -7.32 -0.44
N TRP A 195 -15.57 -8.37 -0.36
CA TRP A 195 -15.75 -9.34 -1.43
C TRP A 195 -17.03 -9.05 -2.22
N ASP A 196 -16.95 -9.15 -3.51
CA ASP A 196 -18.15 -9.14 -4.35
C ASP A 196 -18.93 -10.46 -4.18
N PRO A 197 -20.21 -10.42 -3.83
CA PRO A 197 -20.99 -11.62 -3.50
C PRO A 197 -21.24 -12.53 -4.70
N GLU A 198 -21.22 -12.00 -5.93
CA GLU A 198 -21.48 -12.76 -7.15
C GLU A 198 -20.20 -13.37 -7.69
N SER A 199 -19.19 -12.54 -7.96
CA SER A 199 -17.93 -12.99 -8.56
C SER A 199 -16.99 -13.69 -7.58
N LYS A 200 -17.21 -13.55 -6.26
CA LYS A 200 -16.33 -14.00 -5.17
C LYS A 200 -14.90 -13.44 -5.28
N ARG A 201 -14.75 -12.29 -5.93
CA ARG A 201 -13.47 -11.57 -6.04
C ARG A 201 -13.41 -10.41 -5.07
N PRO A 202 -12.22 -10.01 -4.62
CA PRO A 202 -12.06 -8.79 -3.83
C PRO A 202 -12.51 -7.58 -4.65
N LYS A 203 -13.42 -6.78 -4.06
CA LYS A 203 -13.95 -5.56 -4.66
C LYS A 203 -13.20 -4.32 -4.18
N MET A 204 -12.81 -4.31 -2.91
CA MET A 204 -12.11 -3.23 -2.24
C MET A 204 -11.32 -3.79 -1.07
N VAL A 205 -10.18 -3.19 -0.79
CA VAL A 205 -9.42 -3.44 0.43
C VAL A 205 -9.25 -2.16 1.24
N LYS A 206 -9.05 -2.31 2.56
CA LYS A 206 -8.72 -1.21 3.46
C LYS A 206 -7.45 -1.50 4.23
N THR A 207 -6.74 -0.43 4.54
CA THR A 207 -5.62 -0.43 5.48
C THR A 207 -5.78 0.71 6.47
N ASP A 208 -5.26 0.52 7.68
CA ASP A 208 -5.18 1.57 8.69
C ASP A 208 -3.97 2.49 8.51
N ALA A 209 -3.11 2.21 7.52
CA ALA A 209 -2.01 3.09 7.15
C ALA A 209 -2.53 4.48 6.77
N PRO A 210 -2.08 5.56 7.44
CA PRO A 210 -2.53 6.91 7.14
C PRO A 210 -1.99 7.39 5.80
N ILE A 211 -2.83 8.12 5.05
CA ILE A 211 -2.46 8.76 3.77
C ILE A 211 -2.90 10.23 3.77
N GLY A 212 -2.47 10.97 2.76
CA GLY A 212 -2.87 12.36 2.52
C GLY A 212 -3.24 12.60 1.06
N TYR A 213 -3.68 13.82 0.76
CA TYR A 213 -3.96 14.24 -0.61
C TYR A 213 -2.77 13.97 -1.53
N GLY A 214 -3.03 13.44 -2.73
CA GLY A 214 -1.98 13.07 -3.68
C GLY A 214 -1.45 11.64 -3.49
N ALA A 215 -1.89 10.90 -2.47
CA ALA A 215 -1.58 9.49 -2.33
C ALA A 215 -2.35 8.60 -3.30
N SER A 216 -3.44 9.12 -3.91
CA SER A 216 -4.21 8.42 -4.96
C SER A 216 -3.30 7.86 -6.03
N GLY A 217 -3.48 6.60 -6.42
CA GLY A 217 -2.65 5.87 -7.35
C GLY A 217 -1.38 5.27 -6.74
N GLY A 218 -1.06 5.55 -5.48
CA GLY A 218 0.03 4.90 -4.75
C GLY A 218 -0.24 3.43 -4.49
N GLY A 219 0.80 2.65 -4.21
CA GLY A 219 0.69 1.22 -3.97
C GLY A 219 0.60 0.87 -2.50
N ILE A 220 -0.24 -0.13 -2.18
CA ILE A 220 -0.21 -0.87 -0.93
C ILE A 220 0.58 -2.15 -1.19
N PHE A 221 1.69 -2.33 -0.51
CA PHE A 221 2.59 -3.45 -0.69
C PHE A 221 2.65 -4.32 0.55
N SER A 222 2.69 -5.63 0.37
CA SER A 222 3.01 -6.60 1.41
C SER A 222 4.43 -6.37 1.94
N LEU A 223 4.59 -6.32 3.25
CA LEU A 223 5.92 -6.30 3.88
C LEU A 223 6.52 -7.70 4.03
N GLU A 224 5.76 -8.74 3.79
CA GLU A 224 6.27 -10.12 3.77
C GLU A 224 6.82 -10.50 2.39
N THR A 225 6.08 -10.18 1.32
CA THR A 225 6.40 -10.63 -0.05
C THR A 225 6.98 -9.52 -0.95
N GLY A 226 6.77 -8.25 -0.60
CA GLY A 226 7.12 -7.10 -1.44
C GLY A 226 6.16 -6.88 -2.62
N LYS A 227 5.14 -7.72 -2.78
CA LYS A 227 4.18 -7.63 -3.87
C LYS A 227 3.19 -6.48 -3.68
N LEU A 228 2.71 -5.94 -4.77
CA LEU A 228 1.62 -4.98 -4.79
C LEU A 228 0.30 -5.68 -4.50
N LEU A 229 -0.39 -5.28 -3.44
CA LEU A 229 -1.70 -5.79 -3.03
C LEU A 229 -2.84 -4.97 -3.63
N ALA A 230 -2.69 -3.64 -3.67
CA ALA A 230 -3.75 -2.74 -4.10
C ALA A 230 -3.22 -1.36 -4.52
N ILE A 231 -4.06 -0.61 -5.24
CA ILE A 231 -3.84 0.78 -5.63
C ILE A 231 -4.74 1.67 -4.77
N VAL A 232 -4.15 2.62 -4.07
CA VAL A 232 -4.86 3.59 -3.22
C VAL A 232 -5.85 4.39 -4.05
N GLU A 233 -7.13 4.37 -3.67
CA GLU A 233 -8.18 5.20 -4.28
C GLU A 233 -8.43 6.46 -3.42
N GLY A 234 -8.37 6.33 -2.08
CA GLY A 234 -8.60 7.45 -1.19
C GLY A 234 -8.74 7.05 0.28
N TYR A 235 -9.35 7.93 1.04
CA TYR A 235 -9.69 7.71 2.45
C TYR A 235 -11.09 8.26 2.74
N ARG A 236 -11.74 7.73 3.76
CA ARG A 236 -13.04 8.24 4.19
C ARG A 236 -12.89 9.52 5.01
N THR A 237 -13.88 10.40 4.89
CA THR A 237 -13.98 11.63 5.69
C THR A 237 -15.28 11.61 6.49
N ALA A 238 -15.24 12.26 7.66
CA ALA A 238 -16.43 12.60 8.41
C ALA A 238 -16.69 14.11 8.26
N LYS A 239 -17.94 14.47 8.00
CA LYS A 239 -18.33 15.89 7.96
C LYS A 239 -18.56 16.40 9.36
N VAL A 240 -17.79 17.39 9.78
CA VAL A 240 -17.96 18.09 11.06
C VAL A 240 -18.62 19.43 10.79
N GLY A 241 -19.80 19.64 11.38
CA GLY A 241 -20.55 20.89 11.30
C GLY A 241 -20.41 21.70 12.58
N PHE A 242 -20.40 23.03 12.46
CA PHE A 242 -20.48 23.97 13.60
C PHE A 242 -21.18 25.24 13.17
N ALA A 243 -21.86 25.89 14.11
CA ALA A 243 -22.55 27.16 13.89
C ALA A 243 -21.75 28.31 14.50
N VAL A 244 -21.62 29.41 13.75
CA VAL A 244 -21.04 30.67 14.23
C VAL A 244 -21.96 31.81 13.80
N ALA A 245 -22.49 32.55 14.77
CA ALA A 245 -23.34 33.74 14.54
C ALA A 245 -24.44 33.45 13.50
N ASP A 246 -25.28 32.47 13.75
CA ASP A 246 -26.42 32.03 12.92
C ASP A 246 -26.07 31.55 11.52
N LYS A 247 -24.80 31.21 11.28
CA LYS A 247 -24.35 30.56 10.04
C LYS A 247 -23.77 29.17 10.32
N ASP A 248 -24.23 28.21 9.55
CA ASP A 248 -23.70 26.85 9.59
C ASP A 248 -22.46 26.71 8.69
N TYR A 249 -21.41 26.15 9.24
CA TYR A 249 -20.18 25.81 8.56
C TYR A 249 -19.96 24.30 8.66
N SER A 250 -19.31 23.71 7.66
CA SER A 250 -18.87 22.33 7.76
C SER A 250 -17.55 22.13 7.01
N PHE A 251 -16.77 21.18 7.49
CA PHE A 251 -15.54 20.73 6.83
C PHE A 251 -15.41 19.22 6.96
N ASP A 252 -14.70 18.62 6.01
CA ASP A 252 -14.43 17.19 6.00
C ASP A 252 -13.13 16.88 6.74
N VAL A 253 -13.22 15.97 7.70
CA VAL A 253 -12.08 15.49 8.50
C VAL A 253 -11.72 14.07 8.06
N PRO A 254 -10.46 13.80 7.69
CA PRO A 254 -10.01 12.46 7.40
C PRO A 254 -10.26 11.54 8.59
N MET A 255 -10.86 10.37 8.33
CA MET A 255 -11.06 9.34 9.34
C MET A 255 -9.80 8.48 9.45
N PRO A 256 -9.16 8.40 10.63
CA PRO A 256 -8.02 7.53 10.83
C PRO A 256 -8.35 6.06 10.52
N GLY A 257 -7.43 5.34 9.90
CA GLY A 257 -7.61 3.91 9.62
C GLY A 257 -8.61 3.58 8.50
N GLU A 258 -9.04 4.57 7.72
CA GLU A 258 -10.06 4.41 6.69
C GLU A 258 -9.49 4.64 5.27
N THR A 259 -8.25 4.23 5.02
CA THR A 259 -7.66 4.21 3.68
C THR A 259 -8.23 3.06 2.88
N PHE A 260 -8.83 3.32 1.72
CA PHE A 260 -9.40 2.30 0.83
C PHE A 260 -8.70 2.28 -0.54
N ALA A 261 -8.71 1.10 -1.17
CA ALA A 261 -7.91 0.82 -2.34
C ALA A 261 -8.53 -0.24 -3.26
N ALA A 262 -8.21 -0.14 -4.55
CA ALA A 262 -8.53 -1.15 -5.56
C ALA A 262 -7.58 -2.34 -5.45
N PRO A 263 -8.04 -3.56 -5.17
CA PRO A 263 -7.19 -4.76 -5.14
C PRO A 263 -6.60 -5.06 -6.53
N THR A 264 -5.49 -5.81 -6.56
CA THR A 264 -4.82 -6.18 -7.82
C THR A 264 -5.70 -6.99 -8.76
N SER A 265 -6.70 -7.73 -8.29
CA SER A 265 -7.72 -8.36 -9.14
C SER A 265 -8.52 -7.35 -9.94
N LYS A 266 -8.88 -6.19 -9.34
CA LYS A 266 -9.56 -5.08 -10.03
C LYS A 266 -8.63 -4.47 -11.09
N VAL A 267 -7.32 -4.34 -10.78
CA VAL A 267 -6.30 -3.89 -11.74
C VAL A 267 -6.20 -4.88 -12.92
N ARG A 268 -6.15 -6.20 -12.67
CA ARG A 268 -6.11 -7.23 -13.72
C ARG A 268 -7.33 -7.14 -14.62
N GLY A 269 -8.53 -7.12 -14.03
CA GLY A 269 -9.78 -6.98 -14.79
C GLY A 269 -9.85 -5.70 -15.62
N PHE A 270 -9.36 -4.58 -15.09
CA PHE A 270 -9.22 -3.34 -15.83
C PHE A 270 -8.31 -3.50 -17.05
N LEU A 271 -7.11 -4.04 -16.87
CA LEU A 271 -6.15 -4.24 -17.97
C LEU A 271 -6.70 -5.18 -19.05
N GLU A 272 -7.33 -6.27 -18.66
CA GLU A 272 -7.97 -7.22 -19.57
C GLU A 272 -9.10 -6.55 -20.38
N SER A 273 -10.01 -5.82 -19.71
CA SER A 273 -11.12 -5.13 -20.33
C SER A 273 -10.70 -4.03 -21.32
N LYS A 274 -9.51 -3.45 -21.13
CA LYS A 274 -8.94 -2.42 -21.99
C LYS A 274 -7.95 -2.96 -23.04
N GLY A 275 -7.81 -4.28 -23.16
CA GLY A 275 -6.92 -4.93 -24.15
C GLY A 275 -5.42 -4.92 -23.76
N PHE A 276 -5.11 -4.67 -22.50
CA PHE A 276 -3.76 -4.66 -21.96
C PHE A 276 -3.42 -5.91 -21.14
N GLY A 277 -4.21 -6.99 -21.24
CA GLY A 277 -3.96 -8.24 -20.50
C GLY A 277 -2.57 -8.84 -20.70
N ARG A 278 -1.92 -8.57 -21.85
CA ARG A 278 -0.54 -8.99 -22.12
C ARG A 278 0.48 -8.46 -21.10
N LEU A 279 0.20 -7.33 -20.46
CA LEU A 279 1.09 -6.73 -19.44
C LEU A 279 1.11 -7.53 -18.13
N LEU A 280 0.18 -8.47 -17.94
CA LEU A 280 0.10 -9.36 -16.78
C LEU A 280 1.01 -10.59 -16.92
N SER A 281 1.45 -10.89 -18.13
CA SER A 281 2.39 -11.99 -18.38
C SER A 281 3.81 -11.49 -18.09
N ARG A 282 4.54 -12.15 -17.19
CA ARG A 282 5.98 -11.88 -17.06
C ARG A 282 6.64 -12.12 -18.41
N PRO A 283 7.58 -11.28 -18.89
CA PRO A 283 8.47 -11.69 -19.98
C PRO A 283 9.15 -12.97 -19.52
N SER A 284 8.98 -14.06 -20.26
CA SER A 284 9.82 -15.26 -20.07
C SER A 284 11.26 -14.76 -20.18
N GLU A 285 12.06 -14.89 -19.13
CA GLU A 285 13.51 -14.72 -19.21
C GLU A 285 13.96 -15.57 -20.39
N GLY A 286 14.45 -14.88 -21.44
CA GLY A 286 14.82 -15.51 -22.67
C GLY A 286 15.76 -16.67 -22.39
N GLY A 287 15.33 -17.88 -22.73
CA GLY A 287 16.17 -19.05 -22.68
C GLY A 287 17.47 -18.76 -23.41
N VAL A 288 18.55 -18.72 -22.65
CA VAL A 288 19.90 -18.76 -23.20
C VAL A 288 19.98 -20.06 -23.98
N GLY A 289 19.95 -19.94 -25.31
CA GLY A 289 20.06 -21.04 -26.23
C GLY A 289 21.30 -21.86 -25.86
N GLN A 290 21.09 -23.11 -25.40
CA GLN A 290 22.12 -24.09 -25.40
C GLN A 290 22.49 -24.36 -26.88
N THR A 291 23.54 -23.72 -27.30
CA THR A 291 24.22 -24.08 -28.57
C THR A 291 24.81 -25.48 -28.36
N ALA A 292 24.12 -26.47 -28.86
CA ALA A 292 24.67 -27.83 -28.97
C ALA A 292 25.90 -27.77 -29.90
N GLN A 293 27.08 -27.91 -29.35
CA GLN A 293 28.26 -28.27 -30.11
C GLN A 293 28.12 -29.73 -30.54
N ARG A 294 28.13 -29.95 -31.83
CA ARG A 294 28.49 -31.22 -32.49
C ARG A 294 29.96 -31.18 -32.82
#